data_0652c9d1217ca2978a87c581f295dc07
#
_entry.id   0652c9d1217ca2978a87c581f295dc07
#
_cell.length_a   1.000
_cell.length_b   1.000
_cell.length_c   1.000
_cell.angle_alpha   90.00
_cell.angle_beta   90.00
_cell.angle_gamma   90.00
#
_symmetry.space_group_name_H-M   'P 1'
#
loop_
_entity.id
_entity.type
_entity.pdbx_description
1 polymer ?
#
loop_
_entity_poly.entity_id
_entity_poly.type
_entity_poly.pdbx_seq_one_letter_code
_entity_poly.pdbx_strand_id
1 'polypeptide(L)'
;MGYRSFIVQVDDNDQSDRRVTLAAILARLHEAELEGVYVTPAREITPFTSAILPDSVVANRLRDTGEAQARAEQRFRACAAAAHLAAVSWSAPAGPALDAAVLHARRADIVVTGQPLPEDAHAGFAGDLLYGMLMRAGRPLLVVPHFGDFSEVGQNVLIAWKETRESARAVSDALPLLKRAGKVVVMPVSSPGDSDSGGAGSGAGVTAWLARHGIKASVRAEVADEIDVGNLLLSRASDLATDLIVMGAYSRARLAERVVGGVTRLILESMTVPVLMSH
;
A
#
# COMPACT_ATOMS: atom_id res chain seq x y z
N MET A 1 12.65 16.89 -0.39
CA MET A 1 12.29 16.39 0.95
C MET A 1 12.09 14.90 0.83
N GLY A 2 12.58 14.11 1.79
CA GLY A 2 12.34 12.67 1.90
C GLY A 2 11.15 12.40 2.82
N TYR A 3 10.71 11.15 2.92
CA TYR A 3 9.84 10.72 4.00
C TYR A 3 10.58 10.84 5.33
N ARG A 4 9.86 11.13 6.41
CA ARG A 4 10.39 11.22 7.78
C ARG A 4 9.71 10.25 8.74
N SER A 5 8.52 9.76 8.38
CA SER A 5 7.76 8.84 9.20
C SER A 5 7.07 7.77 8.34
N PHE A 6 7.28 6.52 8.71
CA PHE A 6 6.63 5.36 8.15
C PHE A 6 5.73 4.73 9.21
N ILE A 7 4.59 4.24 8.77
CA ILE A 7 3.79 3.31 9.55
C ILE A 7 3.74 1.99 8.81
N VAL A 8 3.89 0.89 9.54
CA VAL A 8 3.64 -0.45 9.01
C VAL A 8 2.52 -1.11 9.80
N GLN A 9 1.52 -1.61 9.08
CA GLN A 9 0.51 -2.49 9.66
C GLN A 9 1.17 -3.80 10.06
N VAL A 10 0.97 -4.23 11.29
CA VAL A 10 1.51 -5.49 11.83
C VAL A 10 0.36 -6.37 12.29
N ASP A 11 0.47 -7.65 12.03
CA ASP A 11 -0.38 -8.73 12.55
C ASP A 11 0.49 -9.94 12.92
N ASP A 12 -0.12 -10.98 13.50
CA ASP A 12 0.59 -12.17 13.97
C ASP A 12 0.63 -13.26 12.88
N ASN A 13 1.05 -12.89 11.64
CA ASN A 13 1.26 -13.85 10.56
C ASN A 13 2.63 -13.68 9.90
N ASP A 14 3.09 -14.72 9.18
CA ASP A 14 4.43 -14.74 8.56
C ASP A 14 4.57 -13.70 7.41
N GLN A 15 3.48 -13.28 6.82
CA GLN A 15 3.50 -12.26 5.78
C GLN A 15 3.81 -10.87 6.36
N SER A 16 3.51 -10.68 7.66
CA SER A 16 3.83 -9.45 8.37
C SER A 16 5.34 -9.15 8.35
N ASP A 17 6.17 -10.17 8.46
CA ASP A 17 7.62 -10.00 8.51
C ASP A 17 8.18 -9.40 7.23
N ARG A 18 7.66 -9.80 6.05
CA ARG A 18 8.11 -9.25 4.76
C ARG A 18 7.82 -7.76 4.65
N ARG A 19 6.58 -7.34 4.97
CA ARG A 19 6.22 -5.92 4.89
C ARG A 19 6.93 -5.09 5.95
N VAL A 20 7.16 -5.63 7.15
CA VAL A 20 7.93 -4.98 8.20
C VAL A 20 9.39 -4.81 7.77
N THR A 21 10.01 -5.86 7.22
CA THR A 21 11.38 -5.81 6.70
C THR A 21 11.52 -4.75 5.61
N LEU A 22 10.61 -4.74 4.62
CA LEU A 22 10.61 -3.71 3.58
C LEU A 22 10.43 -2.31 4.16
N ALA A 23 9.46 -2.12 5.08
CA ALA A 23 9.22 -0.84 5.72
C ALA A 23 10.45 -0.34 6.49
N ALA A 24 11.15 -1.24 7.19
CA ALA A 24 12.36 -0.92 7.94
C ALA A 24 13.54 -0.55 7.01
N ILE A 25 13.71 -1.25 5.89
CA ILE A 25 14.71 -0.92 4.86
C ILE A 25 14.43 0.48 4.29
N LEU A 26 13.18 0.75 3.90
CA LEU A 26 12.79 2.05 3.34
C LEU A 26 12.93 3.18 4.39
N ALA A 27 12.49 2.97 5.62
CA ALA A 27 12.64 3.95 6.68
C ALA A 27 14.13 4.29 6.92
N ARG A 28 15.01 3.28 6.97
CA ARG A 28 16.46 3.48 7.08
C ARG A 28 17.03 4.27 5.90
N LEU A 29 16.64 3.93 4.66
CA LEU A 29 17.10 4.62 3.45
C LEU A 29 16.67 6.09 3.41
N HIS A 30 15.59 6.44 4.07
CA HIS A 30 15.06 7.81 4.16
C HIS A 30 15.45 8.53 5.45
N GLU A 31 16.21 7.90 6.35
CA GLU A 31 16.53 8.42 7.70
C GLU A 31 15.24 8.82 8.45
N ALA A 32 14.25 7.93 8.40
CA ALA A 32 12.91 8.13 8.93
C ALA A 32 12.64 7.21 10.13
N GLU A 33 11.65 7.57 10.92
CA GLU A 33 11.11 6.72 11.98
C GLU A 33 10.12 5.69 11.41
N LEU A 34 10.02 4.52 12.06
CA LEU A 34 9.06 3.48 11.73
C LEU A 34 8.19 3.16 12.94
N GLU A 35 6.89 3.36 12.82
CA GLU A 35 5.92 2.90 13.80
C GLU A 35 5.28 1.59 13.34
N GLY A 36 5.38 0.52 14.16
CA GLY A 36 4.60 -0.70 13.99
C GLY A 36 3.22 -0.50 14.62
N VAL A 37 2.16 -0.62 13.84
CA VAL A 37 0.79 -0.52 14.34
C VAL A 37 0.12 -1.87 14.23
N TYR A 38 -0.19 -2.46 15.40
CA TYR A 38 -0.88 -3.74 15.48
C TYR A 38 -2.35 -3.56 15.16
N VAL A 39 -2.75 -4.02 13.99
CA VAL A 39 -4.11 -3.94 13.50
C VAL A 39 -4.55 -5.29 13.00
N THR A 40 -5.39 -5.93 13.76
CA THR A 40 -5.97 -7.22 13.41
C THR A 40 -7.48 -7.10 13.31
N PRO A 41 -8.16 -8.05 12.63
CA PRO A 41 -9.58 -8.21 12.78
C PRO A 41 -9.83 -8.61 14.24
N ALA A 42 -9.87 -7.63 15.12
CA ALA A 42 -10.26 -7.90 16.47
C ALA A 42 -11.59 -8.64 16.38
N ARG A 43 -11.64 -9.84 16.89
CA ARG A 43 -12.89 -10.36 17.40
C ARG A 43 -13.24 -9.47 18.57
N GLU A 44 -13.76 -8.29 18.21
CA GLU A 44 -14.11 -7.26 19.19
C GLU A 44 -14.97 -7.92 20.24
N ILE A 45 -14.41 -8.03 21.44
CA ILE A 45 -15.23 -8.30 22.61
C ILE A 45 -15.98 -7.00 22.82
N THR A 46 -17.06 -6.81 22.07
CA THR A 46 -17.94 -5.68 22.28
C THR A 46 -18.59 -5.82 23.67
N PRO A 47 -18.99 -4.74 24.31
CA PRO A 47 -19.76 -4.82 25.57
C PRO A 47 -20.95 -5.79 25.45
N PHE A 48 -21.57 -5.88 24.29
CA PHE A 48 -22.65 -6.83 24.02
C PHE A 48 -22.19 -8.28 23.99
N THR A 49 -21.08 -8.59 23.32
CA THR A 49 -20.54 -9.96 23.28
C THR A 49 -19.98 -10.38 24.63
N SER A 50 -19.37 -9.47 25.41
CA SER A 50 -18.91 -9.77 26.76
C SER A 50 -20.06 -10.06 27.73
N ALA A 51 -21.22 -9.47 27.53
CA ALA A 51 -22.40 -9.73 28.38
C ALA A 51 -23.08 -11.09 28.12
N ILE A 52 -22.81 -11.70 26.95
CA ILE A 52 -23.44 -12.97 26.52
C ILE A 52 -22.49 -14.17 26.68
N LEU A 53 -21.17 -13.94 26.61
CA LEU A 53 -20.17 -15.00 26.69
C LEU A 53 -19.82 -15.34 28.16
N PRO A 54 -19.56 -16.62 28.48
CA PRO A 54 -19.00 -16.98 29.77
C PRO A 54 -17.68 -16.26 30.04
N ASP A 55 -17.46 -15.84 31.29
CA ASP A 55 -16.25 -15.12 31.72
C ASP A 55 -14.96 -15.85 31.34
N SER A 56 -14.94 -17.19 31.39
CA SER A 56 -13.80 -18.00 30.98
C SER A 56 -13.47 -17.85 29.48
N VAL A 57 -14.50 -17.71 28.63
CA VAL A 57 -14.33 -17.52 27.19
C VAL A 57 -13.77 -16.12 26.91
N VAL A 58 -14.29 -15.11 27.61
CA VAL A 58 -13.79 -13.73 27.53
C VAL A 58 -12.33 -13.66 27.97
N ALA A 59 -12.00 -14.24 29.13
CA ALA A 59 -10.64 -14.27 29.66
C ALA A 59 -9.65 -15.00 28.73
N ASN A 60 -10.04 -16.14 28.15
CA ASN A 60 -9.20 -16.85 27.19
C ASN A 60 -8.95 -16.01 25.93
N ARG A 61 -9.99 -15.39 25.36
CA ARG A 61 -9.82 -14.53 24.18
C ARG A 61 -8.91 -13.34 24.43
N LEU A 62 -9.03 -12.70 25.59
CA LEU A 62 -8.15 -11.57 25.96
C LEU A 62 -6.70 -12.03 26.09
N ARG A 63 -6.47 -13.22 26.71
CA ARG A 63 -5.13 -13.79 26.81
C ARG A 63 -4.56 -14.12 25.43
N ASP A 64 -5.31 -14.83 24.57
CA ASP A 64 -4.88 -15.22 23.23
C ASP A 64 -4.53 -13.98 22.38
N THR A 65 -5.34 -12.92 22.49
CA THR A 65 -5.07 -11.64 21.81
C THR A 65 -3.80 -10.97 22.35
N GLY A 66 -3.61 -10.96 23.66
CA GLY A 66 -2.40 -10.41 24.28
C GLY A 66 -1.12 -11.16 23.90
N GLU A 67 -1.19 -12.49 23.84
CA GLU A 67 -0.07 -13.33 23.39
C GLU A 67 0.24 -13.09 21.88
N ALA A 68 -0.77 -13.03 21.04
CA ALA A 68 -0.61 -12.73 19.62
C ALA A 68 0.01 -11.34 19.40
N GLN A 69 -0.44 -10.33 20.14
CA GLN A 69 0.14 -8.99 20.11
C GLN A 69 1.61 -8.99 20.55
N ALA A 70 1.95 -9.70 21.61
CA ALA A 70 3.33 -9.78 22.12
C ALA A 70 4.25 -10.48 21.10
N ARG A 71 3.79 -11.56 20.45
CA ARG A 71 4.54 -12.21 19.37
C ARG A 71 4.73 -11.27 18.18
N ALA A 72 3.70 -10.56 17.76
CA ALA A 72 3.76 -9.61 16.67
C ALA A 72 4.75 -8.46 16.96
N GLU A 73 4.76 -7.92 18.18
CA GLU A 73 5.73 -6.90 18.59
C GLU A 73 7.16 -7.43 18.57
N GLN A 74 7.38 -8.65 19.09
CA GLN A 74 8.71 -9.27 19.09
C GLN A 74 9.24 -9.46 17.65
N ARG A 75 8.39 -9.95 16.73
CA ARG A 75 8.73 -10.11 15.31
C ARG A 75 9.04 -8.75 14.66
N PHE A 76 8.19 -7.75 14.88
CA PHE A 76 8.42 -6.39 14.39
C PHE A 76 9.79 -5.85 14.81
N ARG A 77 10.12 -5.93 16.11
CA ARG A 77 11.41 -5.48 16.62
C ARG A 77 12.59 -6.27 16.07
N ALA A 78 12.42 -7.59 15.86
CA ALA A 78 13.44 -8.43 15.25
C ALA A 78 13.72 -8.05 13.79
N CYS A 79 12.67 -7.85 12.97
CA CYS A 79 12.81 -7.40 11.58
C CYS A 79 13.46 -6.01 11.50
N ALA A 80 13.06 -5.06 12.34
CA ALA A 80 13.65 -3.73 12.37
C ALA A 80 15.13 -3.77 12.76
N ALA A 81 15.51 -4.57 13.75
CA ALA A 81 16.89 -4.77 14.16
C ALA A 81 17.74 -5.42 13.06
N ALA A 82 17.20 -6.43 12.35
CA ALA A 82 17.87 -7.06 11.21
C ALA A 82 18.10 -6.07 10.06
N ALA A 83 17.20 -5.11 9.87
CA ALA A 83 17.34 -4.03 8.91
C ALA A 83 18.25 -2.87 9.43
N HIS A 84 18.82 -2.99 10.62
CA HIS A 84 19.64 -1.95 11.27
C HIS A 84 18.91 -0.60 11.43
N LEU A 85 17.60 -0.63 11.72
CA LEU A 85 16.80 0.56 12.01
C LEU A 85 16.62 0.71 13.52
N ALA A 86 17.15 1.79 14.09
CA ALA A 86 17.06 2.06 15.53
C ALA A 86 15.82 2.89 15.91
N ALA A 87 15.37 3.77 15.03
CA ALA A 87 14.26 4.67 15.29
C ALA A 87 12.90 3.96 15.06
N VAL A 88 12.47 3.16 16.03
CA VAL A 88 11.22 2.39 15.97
C VAL A 88 10.33 2.64 17.17
N SER A 89 9.02 2.67 16.93
CA SER A 89 7.98 2.72 17.95
C SER A 89 6.93 1.64 17.69
N TRP A 90 6.13 1.32 18.71
CA TRP A 90 5.10 0.29 18.66
C TRP A 90 3.81 0.82 19.23
N SER A 91 2.71 0.53 18.56
CA SER A 91 1.36 0.85 19.01
C SER A 91 0.42 -0.32 18.77
N ALA A 92 -0.40 -0.60 19.78
CA ALA A 92 -1.50 -1.55 19.69
C ALA A 92 -2.78 -0.86 20.18
N PRO A 93 -3.36 -0.01 19.32
CA PRO A 93 -4.51 0.81 19.70
C PRO A 93 -5.74 -0.04 19.99
N ALA A 94 -6.49 0.34 21.02
CA ALA A 94 -7.81 -0.22 21.30
C ALA A 94 -8.88 0.39 20.39
N GLY A 95 -9.98 -0.33 20.20
CA GLY A 95 -11.15 0.13 19.42
C GLY A 95 -11.20 -0.39 18.00
N PRO A 96 -12.09 0.15 17.16
CA PRO A 96 -12.28 -0.31 15.79
C PRO A 96 -11.00 -0.21 14.97
N ALA A 97 -10.57 -1.33 14.42
CA ALA A 97 -9.28 -1.49 13.75
C ALA A 97 -9.04 -0.46 12.63
N LEU A 98 -10.06 -0.21 11.79
CA LEU A 98 -9.96 0.77 10.71
C LEU A 98 -9.79 2.21 11.25
N ASP A 99 -10.55 2.60 12.27
CA ASP A 99 -10.47 3.95 12.83
C ASP A 99 -9.10 4.19 13.48
N ALA A 100 -8.62 3.19 14.20
CA ALA A 100 -7.28 3.21 14.80
C ALA A 100 -6.18 3.31 13.71
N ALA A 101 -6.23 2.46 12.68
CA ALA A 101 -5.28 2.50 11.57
C ALA A 101 -5.27 3.86 10.85
N VAL A 102 -6.45 4.42 10.57
CA VAL A 102 -6.60 5.74 9.93
C VAL A 102 -6.03 6.86 10.81
N LEU A 103 -6.27 6.81 12.13
CA LEU A 103 -5.76 7.81 13.06
C LEU A 103 -4.22 7.83 13.08
N HIS A 104 -3.59 6.65 13.12
CA HIS A 104 -2.14 6.52 13.06
C HIS A 104 -1.61 6.94 11.68
N ALA A 105 -2.24 6.47 10.60
CA ALA A 105 -1.85 6.78 9.23
C ALA A 105 -1.76 8.29 8.95
N ARG A 106 -2.66 9.10 9.49
CA ARG A 106 -2.67 10.56 9.31
C ARG A 106 -1.42 11.27 9.83
N ARG A 107 -0.68 10.66 10.73
CA ARG A 107 0.54 11.21 11.32
C ARG A 107 1.83 10.73 10.65
N ALA A 108 1.71 9.86 9.63
CA ALA A 108 2.85 9.38 8.85
C ALA A 108 2.90 10.03 7.45
N ASP A 109 4.03 9.89 6.80
CA ASP A 109 4.20 10.29 5.40
C ASP A 109 3.75 9.19 4.45
N ILE A 110 3.89 7.93 4.85
CA ILE A 110 3.55 6.75 4.08
C ILE A 110 3.13 5.60 5.01
N VAL A 111 2.18 4.80 4.56
CA VAL A 111 1.69 3.61 5.26
C VAL A 111 2.06 2.37 4.47
N VAL A 112 2.68 1.41 5.12
CA VAL A 112 3.00 0.09 4.53
C VAL A 112 1.99 -0.93 5.03
N THR A 113 1.34 -1.62 4.11
CA THR A 113 0.31 -2.63 4.40
C THR A 113 0.50 -3.87 3.53
N GLY A 114 -0.15 -4.98 3.87
CA GLY A 114 -0.09 -6.21 3.08
C GLY A 114 -1.15 -6.28 2.00
N GLN A 115 -0.87 -7.06 0.97
CA GLN A 115 -1.86 -7.45 -0.03
C GLN A 115 -2.96 -8.27 0.63
N PRO A 116 -4.26 -7.95 0.43
CA PRO A 116 -5.37 -8.80 0.88
C PRO A 116 -5.37 -10.13 0.12
N LEU A 117 -5.47 -11.24 0.85
CA LEU A 117 -5.56 -12.58 0.25
C LEU A 117 -7.02 -13.02 0.18
N PRO A 118 -7.52 -13.47 -0.98
CA PRO A 118 -8.90 -13.95 -1.12
C PRO A 118 -9.21 -15.20 -0.27
N GLU A 119 -8.21 -16.03 -0.03
CA GLU A 119 -8.34 -17.30 0.69
C GLU A 119 -8.14 -17.18 2.20
N ASP A 120 -7.76 -16.00 2.70
CA ASP A 120 -7.56 -15.81 4.14
C ASP A 120 -8.91 -15.78 4.87
N ALA A 121 -8.99 -16.43 6.03
CA ALA A 121 -10.18 -16.37 6.90
C ALA A 121 -10.59 -14.93 7.27
N HIS A 122 -9.72 -13.97 7.03
CA HIS A 122 -9.88 -12.55 7.28
C HIS A 122 -9.82 -11.69 6.01
N ALA A 123 -9.96 -12.29 4.82
CA ALA A 123 -9.84 -11.60 3.53
C ALA A 123 -10.76 -10.37 3.41
N GLY A 124 -12.00 -10.50 3.88
CA GLY A 124 -12.95 -9.39 3.91
C GLY A 124 -12.45 -8.23 4.76
N PHE A 125 -11.92 -8.51 5.95
CA PHE A 125 -11.36 -7.49 6.83
C PHE A 125 -10.13 -6.82 6.23
N ALA A 126 -9.19 -7.57 5.66
CA ALA A 126 -7.98 -7.00 5.07
C ALA A 126 -8.31 -6.10 3.87
N GLY A 127 -9.28 -6.49 3.05
CA GLY A 127 -9.79 -5.69 1.94
C GLY A 127 -10.50 -4.42 2.42
N ASP A 128 -11.37 -4.52 3.41
CA ASP A 128 -12.08 -3.37 4.00
C ASP A 128 -11.13 -2.41 4.71
N LEU A 129 -10.10 -2.93 5.39
CA LEU A 129 -9.06 -2.13 6.04
C LEU A 129 -8.24 -1.36 5.01
N LEU A 130 -7.74 -2.03 3.96
CA LEU A 130 -6.99 -1.41 2.89
C LEU A 130 -7.80 -0.32 2.19
N TYR A 131 -9.04 -0.65 1.78
CA TYR A 131 -9.96 0.30 1.15
C TYR A 131 -10.24 1.50 2.07
N GLY A 132 -10.57 1.23 3.32
CA GLY A 132 -10.90 2.27 4.30
C GLY A 132 -9.70 3.19 4.60
N MET A 133 -8.50 2.65 4.72
CA MET A 133 -7.28 3.46 4.87
C MET A 133 -7.03 4.32 3.64
N LEU A 134 -7.12 3.75 2.44
CA LEU A 134 -6.90 4.46 1.19
C LEU A 134 -7.85 5.65 1.02
N MET A 135 -9.13 5.46 1.38
CA MET A 135 -10.17 6.50 1.27
C MET A 135 -10.12 7.55 2.39
N ARG A 136 -9.63 7.21 3.59
CA ARG A 136 -9.82 8.03 4.80
C ARG A 136 -8.52 8.56 5.40
N ALA A 137 -7.37 7.95 5.12
CA ALA A 137 -6.11 8.35 5.74
C ALA A 137 -5.52 9.63 5.13
N GLY A 138 -5.74 9.88 3.82
CA GLY A 138 -5.14 11.01 3.09
C GLY A 138 -3.62 10.87 2.95
N ARG A 139 -3.11 9.64 2.99
CA ARG A 139 -1.70 9.28 2.87
C ARG A 139 -1.52 8.18 1.84
N PRO A 140 -0.36 8.12 1.16
CA PRO A 140 -0.06 7.02 0.24
C PRO A 140 0.06 5.70 1.01
N LEU A 141 -0.46 4.64 0.41
CA LEU A 141 -0.31 3.28 0.88
C LEU A 141 0.66 2.53 -0.04
N LEU A 142 1.69 1.95 0.55
CA LEU A 142 2.56 0.99 -0.10
C LEU A 142 2.05 -0.41 0.24
N VAL A 143 1.41 -1.05 -0.73
CA VAL A 143 0.89 -2.42 -0.59
C VAL A 143 1.99 -3.40 -0.97
N VAL A 144 2.30 -4.32 -0.07
CA VAL A 144 3.38 -5.31 -0.24
C VAL A 144 2.76 -6.66 -0.61
N PRO A 145 3.22 -7.31 -1.70
CA PRO A 145 2.75 -8.64 -2.07
C PRO A 145 2.99 -9.67 -0.97
N HIS A 146 2.14 -10.67 -0.93
CA HIS A 146 2.26 -11.77 0.03
C HIS A 146 3.38 -12.76 -0.30
N PHE A 147 3.88 -12.77 -1.54
CA PHE A 147 5.04 -13.54 -1.99
C PHE A 147 6.12 -12.63 -2.54
N GLY A 148 7.37 -13.08 -2.45
CA GLY A 148 8.52 -12.38 -2.98
C GLY A 148 9.49 -11.91 -1.91
N ASP A 149 10.69 -11.52 -2.34
CA ASP A 149 11.70 -10.82 -1.55
C ASP A 149 11.82 -9.40 -2.10
N PHE A 150 11.74 -8.41 -1.21
CA PHE A 150 11.70 -6.99 -1.56
C PHE A 150 12.85 -6.24 -0.86
N SER A 151 14.07 -6.79 -0.94
CA SER A 151 15.27 -6.14 -0.39
C SER A 151 15.61 -4.81 -1.06
N GLU A 152 15.23 -4.67 -2.33
CA GLU A 152 15.38 -3.44 -3.11
C GLU A 152 14.04 -3.07 -3.76
N VAL A 153 13.55 -1.87 -3.50
CA VAL A 153 12.30 -1.34 -4.06
C VAL A 153 12.49 0.11 -4.49
N GLY A 154 11.95 0.45 -5.65
CA GLY A 154 11.99 1.79 -6.21
C GLY A 154 13.23 2.07 -7.07
N GLN A 155 13.94 1.04 -7.54
CA GLN A 155 15.01 1.19 -8.54
C GLN A 155 14.44 1.28 -9.95
N ASN A 156 13.48 0.40 -10.29
CA ASN A 156 12.79 0.36 -11.58
C ASN A 156 11.30 0.65 -11.37
N VAL A 157 10.90 1.89 -11.52
CA VAL A 157 9.53 2.33 -11.20
C VAL A 157 8.68 2.43 -12.46
N LEU A 158 7.50 1.81 -12.43
CA LEU A 158 6.45 1.95 -13.42
C LEU A 158 5.32 2.83 -12.86
N ILE A 159 5.06 3.97 -13.49
CA ILE A 159 3.95 4.86 -13.15
C ILE A 159 2.78 4.56 -14.09
N ALA A 160 1.69 4.00 -13.55
CA ALA A 160 0.43 3.89 -14.26
C ALA A 160 -0.28 5.24 -14.24
N TRP A 161 -0.20 5.96 -15.36
CA TRP A 161 -0.69 7.34 -15.45
C TRP A 161 -2.05 7.44 -16.11
N LYS A 162 -2.96 8.11 -15.44
CA LYS A 162 -4.21 8.62 -16.00
C LYS A 162 -4.33 10.10 -15.62
N GLU A 163 -4.91 10.95 -16.48
CA GLU A 163 -5.15 12.36 -16.19
C GLU A 163 -6.27 12.52 -15.13
N THR A 164 -5.98 12.05 -13.89
CA THR A 164 -6.90 12.13 -12.75
C THR A 164 -6.17 12.67 -11.53
N ARG A 165 -6.93 13.19 -10.58
CA ARG A 165 -6.38 13.71 -9.31
C ARG A 165 -5.67 12.62 -8.51
N GLU A 166 -6.17 11.38 -8.55
CA GLU A 166 -5.61 10.24 -7.84
C GLU A 166 -4.23 9.87 -8.38
N SER A 167 -4.07 9.84 -9.71
CA SER A 167 -2.76 9.61 -10.36
C SER A 167 -1.79 10.75 -10.06
N ALA A 168 -2.23 12.01 -10.17
CA ALA A 168 -1.41 13.17 -9.83
C ALA A 168 -0.96 13.12 -8.35
N ARG A 169 -1.87 12.74 -7.45
CA ARG A 169 -1.57 12.57 -6.03
C ARG A 169 -0.56 11.44 -5.81
N ALA A 170 -0.76 10.27 -6.41
CA ALA A 170 0.15 9.14 -6.27
C ALA A 170 1.58 9.47 -6.73
N VAL A 171 1.72 10.14 -7.88
CA VAL A 171 3.03 10.58 -8.39
C VAL A 171 3.67 11.61 -7.46
N SER A 172 2.89 12.56 -6.94
CA SER A 172 3.39 13.54 -5.98
C SER A 172 3.85 12.90 -4.67
N ASP A 173 3.06 11.98 -4.14
CA ASP A 173 3.38 11.26 -2.91
C ASP A 173 4.59 10.33 -3.10
N ALA A 174 4.82 9.78 -4.30
CA ALA A 174 5.95 8.92 -4.63
C ALA A 174 7.27 9.68 -4.88
N LEU A 175 7.28 11.01 -4.95
CA LEU A 175 8.50 11.79 -5.27
C LEU A 175 9.74 11.39 -4.47
N PRO A 176 9.67 11.11 -3.16
CA PRO A 176 10.85 10.68 -2.41
C PRO A 176 11.47 9.37 -2.91
N LEU A 177 10.65 8.41 -3.35
CA LEU A 177 11.11 7.16 -3.97
C LEU A 177 11.61 7.41 -5.39
N LEU A 178 10.85 8.15 -6.21
CA LEU A 178 11.18 8.45 -7.60
C LEU A 178 12.51 9.19 -7.76
N LYS A 179 12.89 10.03 -6.80
CA LYS A 179 14.20 10.71 -6.79
C LYS A 179 15.40 9.78 -6.58
N ARG A 180 15.15 8.60 -6.05
CA ARG A 180 16.18 7.58 -5.81
C ARG A 180 16.17 6.50 -6.90
N ALA A 181 15.17 6.51 -7.76
CA ALA A 181 15.00 5.52 -8.81
C ALA A 181 16.11 5.61 -9.87
N GLY A 182 16.61 4.45 -10.27
CA GLY A 182 17.52 4.32 -11.41
C GLY A 182 16.80 4.46 -12.75
N LYS A 183 15.55 3.99 -12.81
CA LYS A 183 14.70 4.04 -14.01
C LYS A 183 13.27 4.36 -13.66
N VAL A 184 12.66 5.32 -14.37
CA VAL A 184 11.25 5.67 -14.23
C VAL A 184 10.57 5.60 -15.59
N VAL A 185 9.53 4.81 -15.70
CA VAL A 185 8.71 4.67 -16.90
C VAL A 185 7.30 5.14 -16.60
N VAL A 186 6.79 6.07 -17.39
CA VAL A 186 5.39 6.50 -17.36
C VAL A 186 4.63 5.72 -18.42
N MET A 187 3.63 4.97 -18.02
CA MET A 187 2.72 4.25 -18.89
C MET A 187 1.34 4.91 -18.82
N PRO A 188 0.95 5.64 -19.88
CA PRO A 188 -0.42 6.14 -19.99
C PRO A 188 -1.41 5.00 -20.04
N VAL A 189 -2.48 5.13 -19.24
CA VAL A 189 -3.54 4.13 -19.12
C VAL A 189 -4.84 4.75 -19.66
N SER A 190 -5.30 4.27 -20.82
CA SER A 190 -6.58 4.67 -21.41
C SER A 190 -7.56 3.52 -21.37
N SER A 191 -8.81 3.79 -21.08
CA SER A 191 -9.89 2.81 -21.22
C SER A 191 -10.57 2.97 -22.58
N PRO A 192 -11.09 1.89 -23.19
CA PRO A 192 -11.95 2.02 -24.37
C PRO A 192 -13.12 2.97 -24.02
N GLY A 193 -13.24 4.09 -24.74
CA GLY A 193 -14.23 5.12 -24.46
C GLY A 193 -13.68 6.43 -23.89
N ASP A 194 -12.42 6.49 -23.49
CA ASP A 194 -11.70 7.74 -23.16
C ASP A 194 -11.24 8.49 -24.43
N SER A 195 -11.93 8.27 -25.57
CA SER A 195 -11.68 8.98 -26.83
C SER A 195 -11.90 10.48 -26.67
N ASP A 196 -10.94 11.25 -27.17
CA ASP A 196 -11.00 12.69 -27.42
C ASP A 196 -10.52 13.68 -26.36
N SER A 197 -9.46 13.38 -25.65
CA SER A 197 -8.62 14.49 -25.22
C SER A 197 -7.30 14.47 -26.01
N GLY A 198 -7.29 15.03 -27.18
CA GLY A 198 -6.17 15.06 -28.11
C GLY A 198 -4.85 15.39 -27.40
N GLY A 199 -4.00 14.38 -27.23
CA GLY A 199 -2.70 14.50 -26.59
C GLY A 199 -2.68 14.55 -25.05
N ALA A 200 -3.81 14.73 -24.36
CA ALA A 200 -3.85 14.84 -22.89
C ALA A 200 -3.47 13.52 -22.18
N GLY A 201 -3.70 12.37 -22.79
CA GLY A 201 -3.32 11.06 -22.24
C GLY A 201 -1.88 10.62 -22.55
N SER A 202 -1.07 11.46 -23.18
CA SER A 202 0.26 11.04 -23.66
C SER A 202 1.34 10.84 -22.59
N GLY A 203 1.08 11.19 -21.34
CA GLY A 203 2.09 11.19 -20.28
C GLY A 203 3.18 12.27 -20.39
N ALA A 204 3.17 13.07 -21.46
CA ALA A 204 4.19 14.11 -21.67
C ALA A 204 4.13 15.18 -20.58
N GLY A 205 2.94 15.59 -20.14
CA GLY A 205 2.74 16.57 -19.09
C GLY A 205 3.36 16.16 -17.76
N VAL A 206 3.09 14.93 -17.30
CA VAL A 206 3.64 14.42 -16.06
C VAL A 206 5.15 14.16 -16.17
N THR A 207 5.65 13.74 -17.34
CA THR A 207 7.09 13.57 -17.57
C THR A 207 7.82 14.92 -17.50
N ALA A 208 7.28 15.97 -18.10
CA ALA A 208 7.81 17.32 -17.98
C ALA A 208 7.76 17.85 -16.53
N TRP A 209 6.70 17.51 -15.80
CA TRP A 209 6.59 17.84 -14.37
C TRP A 209 7.64 17.11 -13.54
N LEU A 210 7.86 15.80 -13.76
CA LEU A 210 8.89 14.99 -13.10
C LEU A 210 10.29 15.57 -13.38
N ALA A 211 10.56 16.02 -14.61
CA ALA A 211 11.84 16.64 -14.97
C ALA A 211 12.13 17.89 -14.14
N ARG A 212 11.11 18.72 -13.81
CA ARG A 212 11.27 19.88 -12.89
C ARG A 212 11.65 19.47 -11.46
N HIS A 213 11.34 18.22 -11.08
CA HIS A 213 11.76 17.63 -9.79
C HIS A 213 13.11 16.89 -9.87
N GLY A 214 13.81 16.97 -11.02
CA GLY A 214 15.09 16.31 -11.25
C GLY A 214 14.99 14.82 -11.59
N ILE A 215 13.79 14.33 -11.92
CA ILE A 215 13.52 12.92 -12.23
C ILE A 215 13.44 12.74 -13.74
N LYS A 216 14.34 11.89 -14.28
CA LYS A 216 14.30 11.51 -15.69
C LYS A 216 13.33 10.35 -15.87
N ALA A 217 12.23 10.58 -16.57
CA ALA A 217 11.25 9.57 -16.89
C ALA A 217 11.08 9.41 -18.40
N SER A 218 10.84 8.20 -18.86
CA SER A 218 10.47 7.88 -20.24
C SER A 218 8.98 7.56 -20.33
N VAL A 219 8.36 7.90 -21.45
CA VAL A 219 6.97 7.50 -21.71
C VAL A 219 6.98 6.23 -22.54
N ARG A 220 6.15 5.27 -22.14
CA ARG A 220 5.84 4.09 -22.94
C ARG A 220 4.34 4.00 -23.13
N ALA A 221 3.87 4.57 -24.24
CA ALA A 221 2.47 4.46 -24.63
C ALA A 221 2.21 3.10 -25.24
N GLU A 222 1.15 2.44 -24.81
CA GLU A 222 0.66 1.18 -25.38
C GLU A 222 -0.85 1.27 -25.55
N VAL A 223 -1.33 0.65 -26.62
CA VAL A 223 -2.75 0.56 -26.90
C VAL A 223 -3.25 -0.79 -26.41
N ALA A 224 -4.20 -0.76 -25.49
CA ALA A 224 -4.86 -1.96 -24.99
C ALA A 224 -6.08 -2.24 -25.86
N ASP A 225 -5.92 -2.97 -26.96
CA ASP A 225 -7.03 -3.24 -27.90
C ASP A 225 -7.97 -4.37 -27.43
N GLU A 226 -7.46 -5.39 -26.74
CA GLU A 226 -8.26 -6.55 -26.30
C GLU A 226 -7.91 -7.05 -24.90
N ILE A 227 -6.85 -6.54 -24.29
CA ILE A 227 -6.36 -6.98 -22.98
C ILE A 227 -6.83 -5.98 -21.92
N ASP A 228 -7.33 -6.50 -20.79
CA ASP A 228 -7.62 -5.68 -19.62
C ASP A 228 -6.37 -4.86 -19.23
N VAL A 229 -6.56 -3.56 -19.04
CA VAL A 229 -5.51 -2.60 -18.67
C VAL A 229 -4.67 -3.08 -17.47
N GLY A 230 -5.29 -3.74 -16.49
CA GLY A 230 -4.58 -4.28 -15.33
C GLY A 230 -3.61 -5.40 -15.70
N ASN A 231 -4.02 -6.32 -16.56
CA ASN A 231 -3.17 -7.39 -17.07
C ASN A 231 -2.01 -6.86 -17.93
N LEU A 232 -2.30 -5.85 -18.76
CA LEU A 232 -1.26 -5.16 -19.54
C LEU A 232 -0.22 -4.51 -18.62
N LEU A 233 -0.67 -3.82 -17.58
CA LEU A 233 0.22 -3.17 -16.61
C LEU A 233 1.13 -4.18 -15.89
N LEU A 234 0.58 -5.32 -15.45
CA LEU A 234 1.35 -6.39 -14.81
C LEU A 234 2.35 -7.05 -15.77
N SER A 235 1.94 -7.30 -17.01
CA SER A 235 2.84 -7.82 -18.05
C SER A 235 4.00 -6.87 -18.30
N ARG A 236 3.73 -5.58 -18.43
CA ARG A 236 4.78 -4.58 -18.64
C ARG A 236 5.66 -4.36 -17.41
N ALA A 237 5.11 -4.48 -16.22
CA ALA A 237 5.90 -4.47 -15.00
C ALA A 237 6.95 -5.60 -15.02
N SER A 238 6.55 -6.80 -15.46
CA SER A 238 7.48 -7.93 -15.63
C SER A 238 8.53 -7.66 -16.71
N ASP A 239 8.12 -7.23 -17.91
CA ASP A 239 9.02 -6.96 -19.05
C ASP A 239 10.08 -5.89 -18.72
N LEU A 240 9.74 -4.93 -17.87
CA LEU A 240 10.59 -3.81 -17.47
C LEU A 240 11.44 -4.12 -16.24
N ALA A 241 11.33 -5.32 -15.66
CA ALA A 241 11.90 -5.68 -14.38
C ALA A 241 11.56 -4.64 -13.29
N THR A 242 10.30 -4.21 -13.29
CA THR A 242 9.77 -3.23 -12.33
C THR A 242 9.79 -3.81 -10.92
N ASP A 243 10.22 -3.00 -9.97
CA ASP A 243 10.23 -3.32 -8.54
C ASP A 243 9.27 -2.45 -7.72
N LEU A 244 8.63 -1.46 -8.36
CA LEU A 244 7.60 -0.61 -7.77
C LEU A 244 6.63 -0.12 -8.83
N ILE A 245 5.33 -0.33 -8.62
CA ILE A 245 4.28 0.33 -9.39
C ILE A 245 3.76 1.53 -8.59
N VAL A 246 3.55 2.67 -9.26
CA VAL A 246 2.91 3.86 -8.69
C VAL A 246 1.62 4.11 -9.45
N MET A 247 0.49 4.16 -8.77
CA MET A 247 -0.81 4.37 -9.41
C MET A 247 -1.81 5.11 -8.51
N GLY A 248 -2.70 5.87 -9.14
CA GLY A 248 -3.91 6.33 -8.47
C GLY A 248 -4.89 5.18 -8.26
N ALA A 249 -5.61 5.21 -7.17
CA ALA A 249 -6.62 4.19 -6.86
C ALA A 249 -8.02 4.80 -6.85
N TYR A 250 -9.02 4.02 -7.30
CA TYR A 250 -10.45 4.34 -7.22
C TYR A 250 -10.87 5.69 -7.82
N SER A 251 -10.81 5.86 -9.14
CA SER A 251 -11.34 7.06 -9.79
C SER A 251 -12.87 7.17 -9.68
N ARG A 252 -13.38 8.40 -9.62
CA ARG A 252 -14.73 8.84 -9.24
C ARG A 252 -15.95 8.09 -9.78
N ALA A 253 -15.85 7.34 -10.86
CA ALA A 253 -17.04 6.85 -11.56
C ALA A 253 -17.84 5.77 -10.81
N ARG A 254 -17.37 5.22 -9.69
CA ARG A 254 -17.97 4.06 -9.02
C ARG A 254 -18.04 4.12 -7.50
N LEU A 255 -17.93 5.30 -6.90
CA LEU A 255 -18.03 5.50 -5.44
C LEU A 255 -19.40 5.12 -4.85
N ALA A 256 -20.45 5.08 -5.67
CA ALA A 256 -21.82 4.82 -5.19
C ALA A 256 -22.11 3.33 -4.87
N GLU A 257 -21.30 2.38 -5.35
CA GLU A 257 -21.64 0.95 -5.28
C GLU A 257 -20.63 0.05 -4.59
N ARG A 258 -19.65 0.54 -3.82
CA ARG A 258 -18.57 -0.31 -3.25
C ARG A 258 -17.84 -1.19 -4.31
N VAL A 259 -17.97 -0.85 -5.58
CA VAL A 259 -17.33 -1.59 -6.67
C VAL A 259 -15.90 -1.09 -6.80
N VAL A 260 -14.97 -1.88 -6.31
CA VAL A 260 -13.53 -1.73 -6.56
C VAL A 260 -13.34 -1.59 -8.07
N GLY A 261 -12.73 -0.50 -8.55
CA GLY A 261 -12.43 -0.31 -9.98
C GLY A 261 -11.67 -1.53 -10.51
N GLY A 262 -12.09 -2.10 -11.65
CA GLY A 262 -11.55 -3.36 -12.18
C GLY A 262 -10.01 -3.43 -12.18
N VAL A 263 -9.35 -2.34 -12.60
CA VAL A 263 -7.87 -2.26 -12.63
C VAL A 263 -7.26 -2.33 -11.22
N THR A 264 -7.77 -1.54 -10.26
CA THR A 264 -7.23 -1.55 -8.88
C THR A 264 -7.41 -2.91 -8.23
N ARG A 265 -8.57 -3.52 -8.42
CA ARG A 265 -8.86 -4.85 -7.90
C ARG A 265 -7.93 -5.90 -8.48
N LEU A 266 -7.80 -5.94 -9.82
CA LEU A 266 -6.95 -6.90 -10.51
C LEU A 266 -5.48 -6.75 -10.09
N ILE A 267 -4.99 -5.52 -9.96
CA ILE A 267 -3.63 -5.27 -9.47
C ILE A 267 -3.47 -5.81 -8.04
N LEU A 268 -4.41 -5.52 -7.14
CA LEU A 268 -4.35 -5.99 -5.75
C LEU A 268 -4.45 -7.51 -5.64
N GLU A 269 -5.18 -8.18 -6.54
CA GLU A 269 -5.30 -9.64 -6.55
C GLU A 269 -4.09 -10.34 -7.17
N SER A 270 -3.40 -9.70 -8.13
CA SER A 270 -2.39 -10.34 -8.98
C SER A 270 -1.00 -9.70 -8.92
N MET A 271 -0.79 -8.71 -8.05
CA MET A 271 0.49 -8.00 -7.94
C MET A 271 1.63 -8.92 -7.49
N THR A 272 2.76 -8.79 -8.13
CA THR A 272 4.00 -9.50 -7.81
C THR A 272 5.11 -8.59 -7.31
N VAL A 273 4.88 -7.28 -7.39
CA VAL A 273 5.78 -6.23 -6.92
C VAL A 273 5.01 -5.24 -6.05
N PRO A 274 5.66 -4.55 -5.10
CA PRO A 274 5.01 -3.51 -4.30
C PRO A 274 4.32 -2.45 -5.15
N VAL A 275 3.15 -1.99 -4.67
CA VAL A 275 2.35 -0.98 -5.36
C VAL A 275 2.09 0.19 -4.41
N LEU A 276 2.51 1.39 -4.80
CA LEU A 276 2.17 2.63 -4.12
C LEU A 276 0.89 3.20 -4.71
N MET A 277 -0.09 3.38 -3.84
CA MET A 277 -1.42 3.89 -4.19
C MET A 277 -1.76 5.14 -3.41
N SER A 278 -2.43 6.10 -4.08
CA SER A 278 -3.05 7.27 -3.44
C SER A 278 -4.44 7.53 -4.01
N HIS A 279 -5.28 8.22 -3.21
CA HIS A 279 -6.64 8.62 -3.59
C HIS A 279 -6.87 10.11 -3.32
#